data_9d365f6c0669ba7e5fdc560aa2cb3411
#
_entry.id   9d365f6c0669ba7e5fdc560aa2cb3411
#
_cell.length_a   1.000
_cell.length_b   1.000
_cell.length_c   1.000
_cell.angle_alpha   90.00
_cell.angle_beta   90.00
_cell.angle_gamma   90.00
#
_symmetry.space_group_name_H-M   'P 1'
#
loop_
_entity.id
_entity.type
_entity.pdbx_description
1 polymer ?
#
loop_
_entity_poly.entity_id
_entity_poly.type
_entity_poly.pdbx_seq_one_letter_code
_entity_poly.pdbx_strand_id
1 'polypeptide(L)'
;PGICAYSQTHAGSTGHRRPYDPANRCIFKTTPMPSLDFEREEARFHAFHEQNLQRLQEACASFATLITALLCASGQVDVAKVEGRVKDKTECIQKFTRKYRPSLEEANLPYEIAPYITDLIGVRVVCLYEDELEKVAHLVRSHFDVMEVTDKVAAVEGTEASFGYKGLHLDLRLNAAQRALPEHAACAGHAFELQVRTIIQDSWSVLDHKIKYKKSIPGQLKRRINVLAALFELADREFRQIRDATAAELLQAPDETAETVPEADAQVADKASTPSSELNAFTFLKIATHFFKDFEFEPSKVDSFVDDIQGWSPGMTRARFNALLRETIGVVKRYKLHFEEQNPQGSFN
;
A
#
# COMPACT_ATOMS: atom_id res chain seq x y z
N PRO A 1 -37.97 -5.45 13.65
CA PRO A 1 -38.57 -4.68 12.60
C PRO A 1 -38.33 -3.21 12.88
N GLY A 2 -37.55 -2.54 12.07
CA GLY A 2 -37.17 -1.14 12.23
C GLY A 2 -36.03 -0.79 11.25
N ILE A 3 -36.35 -0.73 9.96
CA ILE A 3 -35.44 -0.29 8.91
C ILE A 3 -35.33 1.22 9.00
N CYS A 4 -34.17 1.75 9.37
CA CYS A 4 -33.85 3.17 9.26
C CYS A 4 -33.31 3.46 7.87
N ALA A 5 -34.13 4.03 7.00
CA ALA A 5 -33.76 4.52 5.68
C ALA A 5 -32.92 5.79 5.81
N TYR A 6 -31.68 5.77 5.32
CA TYR A 6 -30.88 6.98 5.09
C TYR A 6 -31.32 7.60 3.76
N SER A 7 -32.02 8.72 3.82
CA SER A 7 -32.33 9.56 2.67
C SER A 7 -31.09 10.30 2.21
N GLN A 8 -30.63 10.00 1.00
CA GLN A 8 -29.63 10.81 0.28
C GLN A 8 -30.28 12.10 -0.20
N THR A 9 -29.92 13.22 0.37
CA THR A 9 -30.15 14.53 -0.24
C THR A 9 -28.88 14.94 -0.98
N HIS A 10 -28.94 14.89 -2.31
CA HIS A 10 -27.96 15.54 -3.17
C HIS A 10 -28.09 17.07 -3.01
N ALA A 11 -27.13 17.68 -2.35
CA ALA A 11 -26.91 19.11 -2.45
C ALA A 11 -25.52 19.32 -3.07
N GLY A 12 -25.49 19.93 -4.25
CA GLY A 12 -24.29 20.34 -4.95
C GLY A 12 -23.46 21.28 -4.06
N SER A 13 -22.31 20.84 -3.62
CA SER A 13 -21.39 21.61 -2.79
C SER A 13 -20.24 22.09 -3.64
N THR A 14 -20.31 23.33 -4.09
CA THR A 14 -19.12 24.17 -4.37
C THR A 14 -18.27 24.15 -3.12
N GLY A 15 -17.05 23.55 -3.25
CA GLY A 15 -16.17 23.25 -2.12
C GLY A 15 -15.68 24.51 -1.37
N HIS A 16 -16.48 24.98 -0.45
CA HIS A 16 -16.04 25.88 0.62
C HIS A 16 -15.54 24.99 1.75
N ARG A 17 -14.22 24.85 1.86
CA ARG A 17 -13.59 24.24 3.04
C ARG A 17 -14.01 25.01 4.28
N ARG A 18 -14.39 24.29 5.35
CA ARG A 18 -14.73 24.90 6.65
C ARG A 18 -13.60 25.80 7.12
N PRO A 19 -13.89 26.98 7.69
CA PRO A 19 -12.88 27.81 8.30
C PRO A 19 -12.20 27.03 9.44
N TYR A 20 -10.90 27.24 9.56
CA TYR A 20 -10.01 26.79 10.61
C TYR A 20 -10.67 26.75 11.99
N ASP A 21 -10.67 25.60 12.65
CA ASP A 21 -11.12 25.43 14.04
C ASP A 21 -9.98 25.80 15.00
N PRO A 22 -10.08 26.89 15.77
CA PRO A 22 -9.05 27.29 16.72
C PRO A 22 -8.86 26.33 17.91
N ALA A 23 -9.76 25.34 18.11
CA ALA A 23 -9.65 24.34 19.17
C ALA A 23 -8.53 23.31 18.94
N ASN A 24 -7.92 23.30 17.77
CA ASN A 24 -6.79 22.41 17.42
C ASN A 24 -5.41 23.01 17.81
N ARG A 25 -5.36 23.92 18.74
CA ARG A 25 -4.13 24.50 19.33
C ARG A 25 -3.44 23.50 20.26
N CYS A 26 -2.87 22.47 19.73
CA CYS A 26 -1.85 21.72 20.46
C CYS A 26 -0.47 22.29 20.09
N ILE A 27 0.23 22.82 21.11
CA ILE A 27 1.68 23.11 21.17
C ILE A 27 2.13 24.57 21.12
N PHE A 28 1.32 25.57 20.75
CA PHE A 28 1.86 26.94 20.68
C PHE A 28 1.58 27.74 21.97
N LYS A 29 2.48 27.65 22.96
CA LYS A 29 2.50 28.61 24.10
C LYS A 29 3.26 29.84 23.64
N THR A 30 2.58 31.02 23.70
CA THR A 30 3.09 32.38 23.41
C THR A 30 3.44 32.66 21.96
N THR A 31 2.44 32.73 21.10
CA THR A 31 2.60 33.31 19.76
C THR A 31 2.35 34.81 19.79
N PRO A 32 3.23 35.63 19.19
CA PRO A 32 2.93 37.05 18.89
C PRO A 32 1.69 37.11 17.99
N MET A 33 0.94 38.25 18.06
CA MET A 33 -0.30 38.44 17.29
C MET A 33 -0.10 38.15 15.79
N PRO A 34 -1.05 37.40 15.14
CA PRO A 34 -1.08 37.23 13.70
C PRO A 34 -1.03 38.58 12.97
N SER A 35 -0.43 38.63 11.78
CA SER A 35 -0.34 39.89 11.00
C SER A 35 -0.70 39.65 9.52
N LEU A 36 -0.89 40.76 8.77
CA LEU A 36 -1.01 40.79 7.31
C LEU A 36 0.35 40.96 6.62
N ASP A 37 1.43 41.12 7.40
CA ASP A 37 2.77 41.26 6.89
C ASP A 37 3.33 39.86 6.57
N PHE A 38 3.33 39.52 5.29
CA PHE A 38 3.78 38.21 4.82
C PHE A 38 5.25 37.96 5.13
N GLU A 39 6.14 38.92 4.94
CA GLU A 39 7.57 38.72 5.18
C GLU A 39 7.86 38.39 6.66
N ARG A 40 7.14 39.06 7.54
CA ARG A 40 7.21 38.82 8.98
C ARG A 40 6.69 37.43 9.33
N GLU A 41 5.55 37.01 8.80
CA GLU A 41 4.96 35.70 9.08
C GLU A 41 5.78 34.55 8.44
N GLU A 42 6.40 34.77 7.27
CA GLU A 42 7.33 33.85 6.63
C GLU A 42 8.59 33.66 7.49
N ALA A 43 9.22 34.76 7.95
CA ALA A 43 10.38 34.68 8.84
C ALA A 43 10.07 33.92 10.14
N ARG A 44 8.88 34.15 10.71
CA ARG A 44 8.39 33.43 11.91
C ARG A 44 8.21 31.93 11.64
N PHE A 45 7.64 31.59 10.49
CA PHE A 45 7.47 30.17 10.11
C PHE A 45 8.82 29.50 9.92
N HIS A 46 9.80 30.17 9.29
CA HIS A 46 11.15 29.63 9.13
C HIS A 46 11.80 29.36 10.50
N ALA A 47 11.75 30.31 11.42
CA ALA A 47 12.27 30.15 12.77
C ALA A 47 11.58 29.00 13.52
N PHE A 48 10.24 28.91 13.42
CA PHE A 48 9.45 27.80 13.97
C PHE A 48 9.90 26.46 13.42
N HIS A 49 10.00 26.32 12.09
CA HIS A 49 10.39 25.08 11.42
C HIS A 49 11.80 24.64 11.85
N GLU A 50 12.77 25.55 11.89
CA GLU A 50 14.14 25.25 12.29
C GLU A 50 14.24 24.85 13.76
N GLN A 51 13.56 25.54 14.67
CA GLN A 51 13.56 25.23 16.10
C GLN A 51 12.90 23.87 16.42
N ASN A 52 11.93 23.43 15.59
CA ASN A 52 11.19 22.21 15.82
C ASN A 52 11.62 21.06 14.89
N LEU A 53 12.57 21.26 13.99
CA LEU A 53 12.93 20.27 12.96
C LEU A 53 13.27 18.90 13.55
N GLN A 54 14.10 18.87 14.61
CA GLN A 54 14.47 17.60 15.25
C GLN A 54 13.24 16.89 15.83
N ARG A 55 12.36 17.61 16.53
CA ARG A 55 11.12 17.03 17.10
C ARG A 55 10.18 16.53 16.01
N LEU A 56 10.08 17.26 14.89
CA LEU A 56 9.29 16.81 13.73
C LEU A 56 9.87 15.55 13.11
N GLN A 57 11.20 15.43 13.04
CA GLN A 57 11.89 14.22 12.54
C GLN A 57 11.68 13.02 13.47
N GLU A 58 11.79 13.21 14.78
CA GLU A 58 11.50 12.16 15.78
C GLU A 58 10.04 11.69 15.72
N ALA A 59 9.10 12.62 15.63
CA ALA A 59 7.69 12.29 15.47
C ALA A 59 7.41 11.57 14.14
N CYS A 60 8.04 12.00 13.05
CA CYS A 60 7.96 11.36 11.74
C CYS A 60 8.45 9.91 11.77
N ALA A 61 9.61 9.66 12.38
CA ALA A 61 10.15 8.33 12.55
C ALA A 61 9.23 7.43 13.40
N SER A 62 8.67 7.98 14.49
CA SER A 62 7.73 7.27 15.36
C SER A 62 6.45 6.89 14.61
N PHE A 63 5.88 7.78 13.80
CA PHE A 63 4.71 7.48 12.97
C PHE A 63 5.01 6.41 11.92
N ALA A 64 6.15 6.50 11.22
CA ALA A 64 6.55 5.51 10.23
C ALA A 64 6.72 4.12 10.87
N THR A 65 7.36 4.04 12.03
CA THR A 65 7.52 2.79 12.78
C THR A 65 6.17 2.21 13.22
N LEU A 66 5.28 3.04 13.77
CA LEU A 66 3.96 2.60 14.22
C LEU A 66 3.10 2.08 13.06
N ILE A 67 3.09 2.79 11.92
CA ILE A 67 2.39 2.36 10.71
C ILE A 67 2.98 1.03 10.20
N THR A 68 4.30 0.90 10.14
CA THR A 68 4.96 -0.35 9.70
C THR A 68 4.57 -1.51 10.61
N ALA A 69 4.65 -1.34 11.92
CA ALA A 69 4.26 -2.38 12.88
C ALA A 69 2.80 -2.79 12.74
N LEU A 70 1.89 -1.82 12.56
CA LEU A 70 0.46 -2.06 12.37
C LEU A 70 0.19 -2.89 11.10
N LEU A 71 0.81 -2.53 9.98
CA LEU A 71 0.63 -3.21 8.71
C LEU A 71 1.23 -4.63 8.74
N CYS A 72 2.44 -4.80 9.28
CA CYS A 72 3.07 -6.11 9.44
C CYS A 72 2.24 -7.03 10.35
N ALA A 73 1.74 -6.51 11.47
CA ALA A 73 0.93 -7.31 12.41
C ALA A 73 -0.40 -7.78 11.81
N SER A 74 -0.95 -7.04 10.84
CA SER A 74 -2.21 -7.41 10.20
C SER A 74 -2.08 -8.59 9.24
N GLY A 75 -0.96 -8.73 8.55
CA GLY A 75 -0.74 -9.72 7.49
C GLY A 75 -1.72 -9.62 6.30
N GLN A 76 -2.44 -8.49 6.16
CA GLN A 76 -3.52 -8.33 5.17
C GLN A 76 -3.12 -7.50 3.95
N VAL A 77 -1.93 -6.90 3.97
CA VAL A 77 -1.46 -5.94 2.97
C VAL A 77 -0.01 -6.25 2.60
N ASP A 78 0.26 -6.35 1.32
CA ASP A 78 1.60 -6.53 0.78
C ASP A 78 2.27 -5.16 0.61
N VAL A 79 3.08 -4.78 1.61
CA VAL A 79 3.73 -3.47 1.67
C VAL A 79 5.13 -3.54 1.07
N ALA A 80 5.33 -2.83 -0.03
CA ALA A 80 6.65 -2.70 -0.65
C ALA A 80 7.55 -1.72 0.14
N LYS A 81 6.96 -0.67 0.76
CA LYS A 81 7.74 0.40 1.38
C LYS A 81 6.89 1.27 2.30
N VAL A 82 7.49 1.70 3.42
CA VAL A 82 6.96 2.77 4.28
C VAL A 82 8.06 3.83 4.45
N GLU A 83 7.76 5.08 4.13
CA GLU A 83 8.70 6.20 4.24
C GLU A 83 8.06 7.39 4.96
N GLY A 84 8.81 7.97 5.91
CA GLY A 84 8.46 9.22 6.55
C GLY A 84 9.30 10.39 6.02
N ARG A 85 8.69 11.58 5.89
CA ARG A 85 9.41 12.82 5.62
C ARG A 85 8.84 13.99 6.38
N VAL A 86 9.71 14.90 6.80
CA VAL A 86 9.33 16.26 7.20
C VAL A 86 9.37 17.15 5.96
N LYS A 87 8.31 17.91 5.74
CA LYS A 87 8.18 18.77 4.56
C LYS A 87 9.13 19.95 4.67
N ASP A 88 9.81 20.26 3.56
CA ASP A 88 10.71 21.41 3.48
C ASP A 88 9.98 22.73 3.73
N LYS A 89 10.64 23.64 4.44
CA LYS A 89 10.08 24.96 4.79
C LYS A 89 9.67 25.79 3.58
N THR A 90 10.46 25.74 2.51
CA THR A 90 10.17 26.45 1.26
C THR A 90 8.93 25.90 0.56
N GLU A 91 8.77 24.55 0.55
CA GLU A 91 7.56 23.92 0.02
C GLU A 91 6.30 24.30 0.82
N CYS A 92 6.45 24.43 2.15
CA CYS A 92 5.35 24.87 3.03
C CYS A 92 4.92 26.31 2.69
N ILE A 93 5.86 27.22 2.56
CA ILE A 93 5.61 28.62 2.18
C ILE A 93 4.95 28.70 0.80
N GLN A 94 5.47 27.97 -0.18
CA GLN A 94 4.88 27.92 -1.53
C GLN A 94 3.44 27.40 -1.53
N LYS A 95 3.15 26.39 -0.70
CA LYS A 95 1.78 25.88 -0.52
C LYS A 95 0.87 26.94 0.09
N PHE A 96 1.32 27.61 1.16
CA PHE A 96 0.57 28.68 1.81
C PHE A 96 0.28 29.83 0.85
N THR A 97 1.31 30.34 0.18
CA THR A 97 1.21 31.47 -0.76
C THR A 97 0.23 31.17 -1.90
N ARG A 98 0.24 29.94 -2.43
CA ARG A 98 -0.64 29.57 -3.54
C ARG A 98 -2.08 29.31 -3.11
N LYS A 99 -2.29 28.72 -1.92
CA LYS A 99 -3.59 28.14 -1.56
C LYS A 99 -4.39 28.99 -0.56
N TYR A 100 -3.72 29.68 0.34
CA TYR A 100 -4.38 30.35 1.47
C TYR A 100 -4.21 31.86 1.47
N ARG A 101 -3.01 32.34 1.17
CA ARG A 101 -2.67 33.77 1.21
C ARG A 101 -3.64 34.65 0.43
N PRO A 102 -4.01 34.37 -0.84
CA PRO A 102 -4.87 35.26 -1.61
C PRO A 102 -6.23 35.51 -0.95
N SER A 103 -6.89 34.45 -0.48
CA SER A 103 -8.20 34.58 0.17
C SER A 103 -8.14 35.26 1.54
N LEU A 104 -7.04 35.10 2.28
CA LEU A 104 -6.86 35.71 3.59
C LEU A 104 -6.58 37.23 3.45
N GLU A 105 -5.74 37.62 2.50
CA GLU A 105 -5.45 39.01 2.21
C GLU A 105 -6.67 39.75 1.63
N GLU A 106 -7.43 39.12 0.74
CA GLU A 106 -8.69 39.67 0.20
C GLU A 106 -9.73 39.91 1.30
N ALA A 107 -9.81 38.97 2.26
CA ALA A 107 -10.70 39.09 3.42
C ALA A 107 -10.15 40.00 4.53
N ASN A 108 -8.94 40.57 4.37
CA ASN A 108 -8.23 41.36 5.36
C ASN A 108 -8.09 40.66 6.73
N LEU A 109 -7.86 39.36 6.71
CA LEU A 109 -7.73 38.50 7.90
C LEU A 109 -6.26 38.30 8.24
N PRO A 110 -5.77 38.77 9.41
CA PRO A 110 -4.42 38.48 9.88
C PRO A 110 -4.21 36.97 10.05
N TYR A 111 -3.03 36.49 9.68
CA TYR A 111 -2.72 35.05 9.69
C TYR A 111 -1.38 34.72 10.33
N GLU A 112 -1.24 33.49 10.76
CA GLU A 112 -0.01 32.78 11.09
C GLU A 112 0.10 31.60 10.14
N ILE A 113 1.30 31.33 9.56
CA ILE A 113 1.43 30.32 8.49
C ILE A 113 1.33 28.89 9.02
N ALA A 114 1.96 28.60 10.17
CA ALA A 114 2.08 27.23 10.70
C ALA A 114 0.75 26.48 10.83
N PRO A 115 -0.35 27.08 11.32
CA PRO A 115 -1.64 26.40 11.44
C PRO A 115 -2.28 25.95 10.12
N TYR A 116 -1.89 26.56 8.99
CA TYR A 116 -2.40 26.19 7.67
C TYR A 116 -1.65 25.03 7.02
N ILE A 117 -0.50 24.61 7.59
CA ILE A 117 0.31 23.54 7.07
C ILE A 117 0.03 22.27 7.87
N THR A 118 -0.97 21.49 7.46
CA THR A 118 -1.38 20.26 8.11
C THR A 118 -0.47 19.05 7.76
N ASP A 119 0.33 19.19 6.70
CA ASP A 119 1.20 18.17 6.13
C ASP A 119 2.70 18.42 6.39
N LEU A 120 3.04 18.99 7.57
CA LEU A 120 4.45 19.13 8.01
C LEU A 120 5.15 17.78 8.13
N ILE A 121 4.44 16.77 8.61
CA ILE A 121 4.89 15.39 8.65
C ILE A 121 4.09 14.62 7.61
N GLY A 122 4.76 13.89 6.74
CA GLY A 122 4.16 12.98 5.78
C GLY A 122 4.71 11.58 5.94
N VAL A 123 3.83 10.58 5.94
CA VAL A 123 4.20 9.17 5.86
C VAL A 123 3.61 8.62 4.58
N ARG A 124 4.41 7.89 3.81
CA ARG A 124 3.99 7.24 2.58
C ARG A 124 4.04 5.73 2.77
N VAL A 125 2.94 5.07 2.45
CA VAL A 125 2.83 3.62 2.34
C VAL A 125 2.68 3.27 0.86
N VAL A 126 3.54 2.38 0.37
CA VAL A 126 3.50 1.86 -0.99
C VAL A 126 3.12 0.40 -0.92
N CYS A 127 1.93 0.07 -1.45
CA CYS A 127 1.39 -1.28 -1.54
C CYS A 127 1.65 -1.87 -2.93
N LEU A 128 1.46 -3.18 -3.10
CA LEU A 128 1.59 -3.82 -4.41
C LEU A 128 0.32 -3.60 -5.26
N TYR A 129 -0.88 -3.67 -4.68
CA TYR A 129 -2.14 -3.69 -5.41
C TYR A 129 -3.12 -2.61 -4.97
N GLU A 130 -4.01 -2.19 -5.87
CA GLU A 130 -4.93 -1.07 -5.64
C GLU A 130 -6.00 -1.35 -4.57
N ASP A 131 -6.46 -2.61 -4.44
CA ASP A 131 -7.43 -3.00 -3.41
C ASP A 131 -6.88 -2.95 -1.98
N GLU A 132 -5.56 -2.84 -1.84
CA GLU A 132 -4.88 -2.74 -0.54
C GLU A 132 -4.96 -1.34 0.05
N LEU A 133 -5.21 -0.31 -0.77
CA LEU A 133 -5.33 1.07 -0.30
C LEU A 133 -6.44 1.20 0.75
N GLU A 134 -7.61 0.63 0.47
CA GLU A 134 -8.75 0.64 1.41
C GLU A 134 -8.48 -0.22 2.65
N LYS A 135 -7.76 -1.34 2.51
CA LYS A 135 -7.35 -2.16 3.66
C LYS A 135 -6.46 -1.36 4.60
N VAL A 136 -5.45 -0.63 4.06
CA VAL A 136 -4.60 0.28 4.86
C VAL A 136 -5.45 1.34 5.54
N ALA A 137 -6.36 2.00 4.80
CA ALA A 137 -7.25 3.02 5.37
C ALA A 137 -8.14 2.46 6.50
N HIS A 138 -8.57 1.22 6.41
CA HIS A 138 -9.33 0.56 7.46
C HIS A 138 -8.46 0.26 8.69
N LEU A 139 -7.27 -0.29 8.49
CA LEU A 139 -6.35 -0.66 9.57
C LEU A 139 -5.91 0.55 10.40
N VAL A 140 -5.60 1.68 9.76
CA VAL A 140 -5.13 2.86 10.49
C VAL A 140 -6.19 3.48 11.40
N ARG A 141 -7.48 3.29 11.09
CA ARG A 141 -8.58 3.81 11.93
C ARG A 141 -8.62 3.19 13.34
N SER A 142 -7.98 2.06 13.57
CA SER A 142 -7.88 1.45 14.90
C SER A 142 -6.96 2.22 15.86
N HIS A 143 -5.96 2.93 15.33
CA HIS A 143 -4.93 3.64 16.09
C HIS A 143 -5.01 5.17 15.94
N PHE A 144 -5.66 5.65 14.89
CA PHE A 144 -5.69 7.06 14.52
C PHE A 144 -7.10 7.61 14.36
N ASP A 145 -7.29 8.87 14.76
CA ASP A 145 -8.45 9.67 14.39
C ASP A 145 -8.21 10.21 12.98
N VAL A 146 -9.12 9.96 12.05
CA VAL A 146 -9.09 10.51 10.70
C VAL A 146 -9.70 11.91 10.73
N MET A 147 -8.89 12.92 10.42
CA MET A 147 -9.31 14.32 10.41
C MET A 147 -9.90 14.72 9.05
N GLU A 148 -9.26 14.30 7.95
CA GLU A 148 -9.70 14.55 6.58
C GLU A 148 -9.28 13.38 5.69
N VAL A 149 -10.15 13.02 4.75
CA VAL A 149 -9.85 12.05 3.69
C VAL A 149 -9.90 12.78 2.36
N THR A 150 -8.81 12.75 1.61
CA THR A 150 -8.77 13.25 0.24
C THR A 150 -8.48 12.08 -0.69
N ASP A 151 -9.55 11.52 -1.26
CA ASP A 151 -9.44 10.56 -2.35
C ASP A 151 -9.17 11.33 -3.65
N LYS A 152 -7.92 11.26 -4.11
CA LYS A 152 -7.51 11.92 -5.35
C LYS A 152 -7.76 11.06 -6.58
N VAL A 153 -8.09 9.77 -6.40
CA VAL A 153 -8.52 8.87 -7.47
C VAL A 153 -9.95 9.22 -7.87
N ALA A 154 -10.89 9.20 -6.93
CA ALA A 154 -12.29 9.55 -7.18
C ALA A 154 -12.47 10.98 -7.73
N ALA A 155 -11.64 11.94 -7.30
CA ALA A 155 -11.69 13.31 -7.79
C ALA A 155 -11.25 13.45 -9.26
N VAL A 156 -10.47 12.51 -9.80
CA VAL A 156 -10.02 12.50 -11.20
C VAL A 156 -10.96 11.69 -12.07
N GLU A 157 -11.46 10.56 -11.59
CA GLU A 157 -12.45 9.73 -12.30
C GLU A 157 -13.77 10.49 -12.58
N GLY A 158 -14.08 11.50 -11.77
CA GLY A 158 -15.22 12.41 -11.99
C GLY A 158 -15.02 13.45 -13.11
N THR A 159 -13.85 13.50 -13.77
CA THR A 159 -13.57 14.50 -14.82
C THR A 159 -13.10 13.83 -16.13
N GLU A 160 -13.89 13.97 -17.20
CA GLU A 160 -13.56 13.43 -18.54
C GLU A 160 -12.24 13.98 -19.14
N ALA A 161 -11.72 15.09 -18.62
CA ALA A 161 -10.62 15.84 -19.25
C ALA A 161 -9.27 15.67 -18.57
N SER A 162 -9.16 15.04 -17.40
CA SER A 162 -7.89 14.94 -16.70
C SER A 162 -7.63 13.53 -16.17
N PHE A 163 -6.73 12.83 -16.82
CA PHE A 163 -6.11 11.64 -16.27
C PHE A 163 -5.07 12.07 -15.24
N GLY A 164 -5.19 11.60 -14.04
CA GLY A 164 -4.24 11.93 -12.98
C GLY A 164 -4.29 10.85 -11.92
N TYR A 165 -3.37 9.91 -12.01
CA TYR A 165 -3.25 8.82 -11.07
C TYR A 165 -2.74 9.35 -9.72
N LYS A 166 -3.57 9.29 -8.69
CA LYS A 166 -3.28 9.87 -7.37
C LYS A 166 -3.80 8.94 -6.29
N GLY A 167 -2.91 8.59 -5.34
CA GLY A 167 -3.25 7.73 -4.22
C GLY A 167 -4.23 8.33 -3.21
N LEU A 168 -4.56 7.55 -2.21
CA LEU A 168 -5.39 7.94 -1.08
C LEU A 168 -4.58 8.78 -0.08
N HIS A 169 -5.10 9.92 0.35
CA HIS A 169 -4.48 10.79 1.35
C HIS A 169 -5.39 10.91 2.57
N LEU A 170 -4.82 10.70 3.73
CA LEU A 170 -5.51 10.77 5.03
C LEU A 170 -4.75 11.73 5.94
N ASP A 171 -5.41 12.76 6.45
CA ASP A 171 -4.87 13.57 7.54
C ASP A 171 -5.23 12.89 8.87
N LEU A 172 -4.21 12.49 9.62
CA LEU A 172 -4.31 11.61 10.77
C LEU A 172 -3.67 12.24 12.02
N ARG A 173 -4.19 11.86 13.18
CA ARG A 173 -3.54 12.02 14.48
C ARG A 173 -3.78 10.79 15.33
N LEU A 174 -2.93 10.53 16.33
CA LEU A 174 -3.19 9.46 17.28
C LEU A 174 -4.55 9.64 17.94
N ASN A 175 -5.30 8.56 18.13
CA ASN A 175 -6.53 8.60 18.92
C ASN A 175 -6.22 8.80 20.41
N ALA A 176 -7.24 9.03 21.24
CA ALA A 176 -7.07 9.33 22.66
C ALA A 176 -6.34 8.21 23.42
N ALA A 177 -6.62 6.94 23.09
CA ALA A 177 -6.01 5.79 23.73
C ALA A 177 -4.51 5.72 23.40
N GLN A 178 -4.15 5.87 22.14
CA GLN A 178 -2.77 5.82 21.68
C GLN A 178 -1.93 7.01 22.18
N ARG A 179 -2.52 8.20 22.27
CA ARG A 179 -1.85 9.39 22.84
C ARG A 179 -1.50 9.26 24.31
N ALA A 180 -2.21 8.44 25.07
CA ALA A 180 -1.95 8.22 26.48
C ALA A 180 -0.77 7.28 26.75
N LEU A 181 -0.28 6.57 25.74
CA LEU A 181 0.81 5.61 25.86
C LEU A 181 2.17 6.33 25.91
N PRO A 182 3.04 6.01 26.89
CA PRO A 182 4.37 6.64 27.00
C PRO A 182 5.26 6.47 25.78
N GLU A 183 5.16 5.32 25.11
CA GLU A 183 5.92 5.02 23.88
C GLU A 183 5.59 5.96 22.72
N HIS A 184 4.41 6.59 22.73
CA HIS A 184 3.99 7.53 21.69
C HIS A 184 4.24 9.00 22.05
N ALA A 185 4.91 9.29 23.16
CA ALA A 185 5.13 10.66 23.65
C ALA A 185 5.77 11.58 22.60
N ALA A 186 6.69 11.07 21.77
CA ALA A 186 7.38 11.83 20.74
C ALA A 186 6.42 12.34 19.63
N CYS A 187 5.34 11.62 19.34
CA CYS A 187 4.40 11.95 18.27
C CYS A 187 2.99 12.32 18.74
N ALA A 188 2.69 12.17 20.04
CA ALA A 188 1.35 12.37 20.61
C ALA A 188 0.72 13.75 20.32
N GLY A 189 1.53 14.79 20.19
CA GLY A 189 1.09 16.16 19.92
C GLY A 189 1.03 16.55 18.43
N HIS A 190 1.36 15.65 17.53
CA HIS A 190 1.48 15.94 16.10
C HIS A 190 0.36 15.28 15.28
N ALA A 191 -0.02 15.94 14.19
CA ALA A 191 -0.78 15.35 13.09
C ALA A 191 0.16 15.09 11.92
N PHE A 192 -0.23 14.18 11.01
CA PHE A 192 0.52 13.87 9.81
C PHE A 192 -0.38 13.51 8.64
N GLU A 193 0.11 13.68 7.43
CA GLU A 193 -0.54 13.19 6.21
C GLU A 193 -0.02 11.77 5.92
N LEU A 194 -0.93 10.79 5.88
CA LEU A 194 -0.64 9.46 5.36
C LEU A 194 -1.01 9.42 3.87
N GLN A 195 -0.04 9.10 3.03
CA GLN A 195 -0.23 8.88 1.59
C GLN A 195 -0.14 7.39 1.31
N VAL A 196 -1.24 6.78 0.86
CA VAL A 196 -1.28 5.37 0.46
C VAL A 196 -1.34 5.29 -1.06
N ARG A 197 -0.45 4.51 -1.64
CA ARG A 197 -0.29 4.37 -3.10
C ARG A 197 0.09 2.95 -3.45
N THR A 198 -0.20 2.53 -4.68
CA THR A 198 0.46 1.35 -5.24
C THR A 198 1.87 1.71 -5.73
N ILE A 199 2.69 0.70 -6.01
CA ILE A 199 4.02 0.90 -6.60
C ILE A 199 3.94 1.62 -7.96
N ILE A 200 2.89 1.34 -8.73
CA ILE A 200 2.62 1.99 -10.02
C ILE A 200 2.25 3.46 -9.81
N GLN A 201 1.38 3.75 -8.85
CA GLN A 201 0.99 5.12 -8.48
C GLN A 201 2.17 5.93 -7.96
N ASP A 202 3.02 5.34 -7.14
CA ASP A 202 4.21 6.03 -6.61
C ASP A 202 5.20 6.35 -7.73
N SER A 203 5.48 5.41 -8.63
CA SER A 203 6.33 5.61 -9.80
C SER A 203 5.80 6.71 -10.71
N TRP A 204 4.50 6.69 -11.03
CA TRP A 204 3.86 7.75 -11.81
C TRP A 204 3.99 9.12 -11.14
N SER A 205 3.73 9.19 -9.84
CA SER A 205 3.79 10.45 -9.09
C SER A 205 5.17 11.10 -9.13
N VAL A 206 6.24 10.29 -9.05
CA VAL A 206 7.63 10.78 -9.16
C VAL A 206 7.91 11.33 -10.55
N LEU A 207 7.50 10.63 -11.59
CA LEU A 207 7.71 11.02 -12.99
C LEU A 207 6.89 12.27 -13.35
N ASP A 208 5.60 12.29 -13.01
CA ASP A 208 4.70 13.41 -13.26
C ASP A 208 5.18 14.71 -12.60
N HIS A 209 5.63 14.61 -11.35
CA HIS A 209 6.22 15.74 -10.64
C HIS A 209 7.47 16.28 -11.35
N LYS A 210 8.36 15.41 -11.80
CA LYS A 210 9.57 15.82 -12.54
C LYS A 210 9.26 16.45 -13.89
N ILE A 211 8.26 15.93 -14.61
CA ILE A 211 7.83 16.44 -15.92
C ILE A 211 7.16 17.82 -15.77
N LYS A 212 6.28 17.97 -14.80
CA LYS A 212 5.45 19.17 -14.60
C LYS A 212 6.14 20.25 -13.77
N TYR A 213 7.24 19.94 -13.09
CA TYR A 213 7.88 20.87 -12.16
C TYR A 213 8.38 22.13 -12.84
N LYS A 214 7.78 23.29 -12.47
CA LYS A 214 8.16 24.63 -12.91
C LYS A 214 8.15 24.88 -14.44
N LYS A 215 7.43 24.08 -15.24
CA LYS A 215 7.39 24.22 -16.69
C LYS A 215 5.95 24.38 -17.19
N SER A 216 5.76 25.34 -18.10
CA SER A 216 4.57 25.37 -18.94
C SER A 216 4.68 24.27 -20.00
N ILE A 217 3.84 23.24 -19.92
CA ILE A 217 3.88 22.09 -20.82
C ILE A 217 3.06 22.39 -22.06
N PRO A 218 3.64 22.29 -23.30
CA PRO A 218 2.91 22.43 -24.53
C PRO A 218 1.73 21.45 -24.64
N GLY A 219 0.62 21.89 -25.27
CA GLY A 219 -0.62 21.09 -25.35
C GLY A 219 -0.43 19.67 -25.93
N GLN A 220 0.43 19.53 -26.95
CA GLN A 220 0.75 18.23 -27.56
C GLN A 220 1.40 17.26 -26.54
N LEU A 221 2.26 17.77 -25.65
CA LEU A 221 2.89 16.95 -24.63
C LEU A 221 1.91 16.61 -23.50
N LYS A 222 0.95 17.48 -23.17
CA LYS A 222 -0.12 17.18 -22.21
C LYS A 222 -0.92 15.95 -22.61
N ARG A 223 -1.27 15.85 -23.92
CA ARG A 223 -1.98 14.66 -24.44
C ARG A 223 -1.15 13.38 -24.25
N ARG A 224 0.16 13.42 -24.53
CA ARG A 224 1.04 12.25 -24.31
C ARG A 224 1.15 11.87 -22.85
N ILE A 225 1.20 12.85 -21.93
CA ILE A 225 1.20 12.62 -20.47
C ILE A 225 -0.11 11.94 -20.04
N ASN A 226 -1.26 12.39 -20.56
CA ASN A 226 -2.55 11.78 -20.26
C ASN A 226 -2.62 10.33 -20.76
N VAL A 227 -2.11 10.04 -21.95
CA VAL A 227 -2.03 8.66 -22.47
C VAL A 227 -1.16 7.77 -21.56
N LEU A 228 -0.01 8.28 -21.11
CA LEU A 228 0.83 7.54 -20.18
C LEU A 228 0.13 7.32 -18.82
N ALA A 229 -0.58 8.31 -18.30
CA ALA A 229 -1.34 8.16 -17.07
C ALA A 229 -2.39 7.03 -17.17
N ALA A 230 -3.11 6.99 -18.31
CA ALA A 230 -4.09 5.91 -18.56
C ALA A 230 -3.42 4.53 -18.68
N LEU A 231 -2.23 4.44 -19.27
CA LEU A 231 -1.48 3.18 -19.34
C LEU A 231 -1.03 2.70 -17.96
N PHE A 232 -0.60 3.60 -17.08
CA PHE A 232 -0.23 3.26 -15.70
C PHE A 232 -1.46 2.78 -14.90
N GLU A 233 -2.61 3.43 -15.08
CA GLU A 233 -3.88 2.99 -14.46
C GLU A 233 -4.29 1.61 -14.95
N LEU A 234 -4.20 1.36 -16.27
CA LEU A 234 -4.49 0.05 -16.84
C LEU A 234 -3.53 -1.01 -16.28
N ALA A 235 -2.23 -0.72 -16.23
CA ALA A 235 -1.23 -1.65 -15.71
C ALA A 235 -1.52 -2.04 -14.24
N ASP A 236 -1.88 -1.08 -13.40
CA ASP A 236 -2.19 -1.34 -11.98
C ASP A 236 -3.39 -2.29 -11.83
N ARG A 237 -4.43 -2.05 -12.63
CA ARG A 237 -5.62 -2.91 -12.68
C ARG A 237 -5.29 -4.32 -13.18
N GLU A 238 -4.50 -4.44 -14.24
CA GLU A 238 -4.10 -5.73 -14.81
C GLU A 238 -3.26 -6.55 -13.83
N PHE A 239 -2.31 -5.94 -13.11
CA PHE A 239 -1.53 -6.64 -12.08
C PHE A 239 -2.42 -7.22 -10.98
N ARG A 240 -3.44 -6.47 -10.53
CA ARG A 240 -4.43 -7.00 -9.59
C ARG A 240 -5.21 -8.18 -10.17
N GLN A 241 -5.70 -8.05 -11.41
CA GLN A 241 -6.46 -9.12 -12.07
C GLN A 241 -5.63 -10.39 -12.26
N ILE A 242 -4.34 -10.26 -12.63
CA ILE A 242 -3.40 -11.38 -12.74
C ILE A 242 -3.23 -12.07 -11.38
N ARG A 243 -3.01 -11.31 -10.29
CA ARG A 243 -2.95 -11.87 -8.93
C ARG A 243 -4.22 -12.65 -8.59
N ASP A 244 -5.38 -12.04 -8.82
CA ASP A 244 -6.67 -12.65 -8.47
C ASP A 244 -6.94 -13.91 -9.30
N ALA A 245 -6.63 -13.89 -10.60
CA ALA A 245 -6.73 -15.06 -11.47
C ALA A 245 -5.78 -16.19 -11.03
N THR A 246 -4.52 -15.84 -10.69
CA THR A 246 -3.54 -16.79 -10.17
C THR A 246 -4.01 -17.44 -8.87
N ALA A 247 -4.56 -16.65 -7.94
CA ALA A 247 -5.12 -17.18 -6.69
C ALA A 247 -6.34 -18.09 -6.95
N ALA A 248 -7.20 -17.73 -7.91
CA ALA A 248 -8.34 -18.54 -8.30
C ALA A 248 -7.93 -19.88 -8.90
N GLU A 249 -6.91 -19.90 -9.76
CA GLU A 249 -6.34 -21.14 -10.31
C GLU A 249 -5.79 -22.07 -9.21
N LEU A 250 -5.07 -21.50 -8.22
CA LEU A 250 -4.60 -22.25 -7.06
C LEU A 250 -5.74 -22.89 -6.27
N LEU A 251 -6.85 -22.17 -6.07
CA LEU A 251 -8.02 -22.68 -5.35
C LEU A 251 -8.81 -23.73 -6.15
N GLN A 252 -8.89 -23.57 -7.49
CA GLN A 252 -9.61 -24.48 -8.36
C GLN A 252 -8.83 -25.77 -8.68
N ALA A 253 -7.50 -25.80 -8.44
CA ALA A 253 -6.72 -27.01 -8.58
C ALA A 253 -7.34 -28.11 -7.72
N PRO A 254 -7.78 -29.27 -8.28
CA PRO A 254 -8.54 -30.28 -7.56
C PRO A 254 -7.80 -30.81 -6.36
N ASP A 255 -8.52 -31.01 -5.27
CA ASP A 255 -7.99 -31.54 -4.02
C ASP A 255 -8.01 -33.07 -4.09
N GLU A 256 -7.02 -33.68 -4.76
CA GLU A 256 -6.86 -35.15 -4.89
C GLU A 256 -6.33 -35.80 -3.60
N THR A 257 -6.41 -35.09 -2.46
CA THR A 257 -6.09 -35.70 -1.15
C THR A 257 -7.23 -36.59 -0.61
N ALA A 258 -8.42 -36.54 -1.24
CA ALA A 258 -9.53 -37.39 -0.89
C ALA A 258 -9.29 -38.84 -1.41
N GLU A 259 -9.36 -39.77 -0.49
CA GLU A 259 -9.15 -41.23 -0.64
C GLU A 259 -10.19 -41.89 -1.56
N THR A 260 -10.15 -41.68 -2.86
CA THR A 260 -10.91 -42.51 -3.81
C THR A 260 -10.19 -42.57 -5.14
N VAL A 261 -9.14 -43.42 -5.20
CA VAL A 261 -8.76 -44.01 -6.46
C VAL A 261 -9.44 -45.41 -6.51
N PRO A 262 -10.37 -45.65 -7.42
CA PRO A 262 -10.76 -47.02 -7.73
C PRO A 262 -9.54 -47.72 -8.33
N GLU A 263 -9.12 -48.86 -7.74
CA GLU A 263 -8.02 -49.73 -8.20
C GLU A 263 -8.23 -50.33 -9.60
N ALA A 264 -9.11 -49.79 -10.41
CA ALA A 264 -9.58 -50.51 -11.60
C ALA A 264 -9.15 -49.92 -12.96
N ASP A 265 -8.32 -48.90 -13.07
CA ASP A 265 -7.99 -48.31 -14.40
C ASP A 265 -6.50 -47.91 -14.60
N ALA A 266 -5.58 -48.76 -14.15
CA ALA A 266 -4.14 -48.58 -14.45
C ALA A 266 -3.74 -49.02 -15.89
N GLN A 267 -4.67 -49.39 -16.75
CA GLN A 267 -4.35 -49.93 -18.11
C GLN A 267 -5.00 -49.18 -19.29
N VAL A 268 -5.64 -48.01 -19.09
CA VAL A 268 -6.25 -47.24 -20.21
C VAL A 268 -5.84 -45.76 -20.16
N ALA A 269 -4.55 -45.49 -19.96
CA ALA A 269 -4.03 -44.12 -19.95
C ALA A 269 -3.25 -43.78 -21.22
N ASP A 270 -3.79 -44.13 -22.40
CA ASP A 270 -3.20 -43.69 -23.67
C ASP A 270 -4.23 -43.06 -24.62
N LYS A 271 -5.12 -42.22 -24.06
CA LYS A 271 -5.97 -41.34 -24.89
C LYS A 271 -6.21 -39.99 -24.22
N ALA A 272 -5.65 -38.95 -24.86
CA ALA A 272 -5.92 -37.52 -24.70
C ALA A 272 -5.49 -36.91 -23.36
N SER A 273 -4.24 -36.47 -23.29
CA SER A 273 -3.78 -35.46 -22.35
C SER A 273 -4.59 -34.16 -22.56
N THR A 274 -5.59 -33.94 -21.72
CA THR A 274 -6.17 -32.61 -21.60
C THR A 274 -5.11 -31.70 -20.96
N PRO A 275 -4.93 -30.44 -21.39
CA PRO A 275 -3.97 -29.50 -20.80
C PRO A 275 -4.08 -29.35 -19.28
N SER A 276 -5.25 -29.71 -18.72
CA SER A 276 -5.55 -29.67 -17.28
C SER A 276 -4.88 -30.79 -16.46
N SER A 277 -4.26 -31.79 -17.07
CA SER A 277 -3.67 -32.96 -16.36
C SER A 277 -2.16 -32.84 -16.16
N GLU A 278 -1.46 -31.97 -16.87
CA GLU A 278 -0.02 -31.76 -16.72
C GLU A 278 0.33 -31.08 -15.39
N LEU A 279 1.50 -31.51 -14.84
CA LEU A 279 2.05 -30.85 -13.66
C LEU A 279 2.52 -29.44 -14.02
N ASN A 280 1.97 -28.44 -13.36
CA ASN A 280 2.41 -27.05 -13.43
C ASN A 280 2.77 -26.53 -12.03
N ALA A 281 3.33 -25.32 -11.93
CA ALA A 281 3.78 -24.74 -10.67
C ALA A 281 2.66 -24.68 -9.61
N PHE A 282 1.44 -24.39 -10.00
CA PHE A 282 0.29 -24.29 -9.08
C PHE A 282 -0.10 -25.65 -8.51
N THR A 283 -0.22 -26.65 -9.37
CA THR A 283 -0.55 -28.03 -8.94
C THR A 283 0.59 -28.65 -8.15
N PHE A 284 1.85 -28.35 -8.51
CA PHE A 284 3.02 -28.74 -7.74
C PHE A 284 2.97 -28.16 -6.33
N LEU A 285 2.80 -26.83 -6.18
CA LEU A 285 2.72 -26.16 -4.88
C LEU A 285 1.62 -26.76 -4.00
N LYS A 286 0.44 -26.97 -4.56
CA LYS A 286 -0.69 -27.56 -3.81
C LYS A 286 -0.38 -28.96 -3.29
N ILE A 287 0.25 -29.79 -4.11
CA ILE A 287 0.67 -31.14 -3.71
C ILE A 287 1.82 -31.04 -2.70
N ALA A 288 2.86 -30.28 -3.00
CA ALA A 288 4.07 -30.19 -2.18
C ALA A 288 3.79 -29.62 -0.78
N THR A 289 2.97 -28.58 -0.65
CA THR A 289 2.59 -28.00 0.65
C THR A 289 1.81 -28.97 1.53
N HIS A 290 1.08 -29.92 0.95
CA HIS A 290 0.42 -30.96 1.72
C HIS A 290 1.44 -31.93 2.42
N PHE A 291 2.54 -32.24 1.74
CA PHE A 291 3.58 -33.15 2.26
C PHE A 291 4.64 -32.43 3.11
N PHE A 292 4.91 -31.17 2.83
CA PHE A 292 5.96 -30.33 3.45
C PHE A 292 5.34 -29.09 4.09
N LYS A 293 4.52 -29.28 5.12
CA LYS A 293 3.74 -28.21 5.79
C LYS A 293 4.58 -27.10 6.42
N ASP A 294 5.81 -27.43 6.82
CA ASP A 294 6.71 -26.52 7.52
C ASP A 294 7.76 -25.90 6.58
N PHE A 295 7.62 -26.09 5.27
CA PHE A 295 8.54 -25.57 4.26
C PHE A 295 7.90 -24.42 3.51
N GLU A 296 8.59 -23.28 3.49
CA GLU A 296 8.19 -22.10 2.72
C GLU A 296 8.78 -22.18 1.31
N PHE A 297 7.92 -22.36 0.31
CA PHE A 297 8.32 -22.45 -1.08
C PHE A 297 8.55 -21.06 -1.66
N GLU A 298 9.71 -20.83 -2.29
CA GLU A 298 9.99 -19.62 -3.05
C GLU A 298 9.34 -19.70 -4.44
N PRO A 299 8.34 -18.85 -4.77
CA PRO A 299 7.60 -18.95 -6.03
C PRO A 299 8.51 -18.97 -7.27
N SER A 300 9.55 -18.12 -7.27
CA SER A 300 10.51 -18.03 -8.40
C SER A 300 11.31 -19.30 -8.66
N LYS A 301 11.45 -20.17 -7.65
CA LYS A 301 12.16 -21.46 -7.79
C LYS A 301 11.22 -22.60 -8.19
N VAL A 302 9.92 -22.45 -7.92
CA VAL A 302 8.95 -23.52 -8.20
C VAL A 302 8.78 -23.75 -9.70
N ASP A 303 8.69 -22.67 -10.49
CA ASP A 303 8.55 -22.78 -11.94
C ASP A 303 9.74 -23.53 -12.54
N SER A 304 10.96 -23.10 -12.21
CA SER A 304 12.19 -23.77 -12.69
C SER A 304 12.27 -25.23 -12.27
N PHE A 305 11.81 -25.54 -11.05
CA PHE A 305 11.80 -26.92 -10.54
C PHE A 305 10.78 -27.80 -11.26
N VAL A 306 9.62 -27.25 -11.60
CA VAL A 306 8.62 -27.96 -12.40
C VAL A 306 9.11 -28.20 -13.82
N ASP A 307 9.80 -27.22 -14.41
CA ASP A 307 10.45 -27.37 -15.71
C ASP A 307 11.51 -28.46 -15.70
N ASP A 308 12.31 -28.57 -14.65
CA ASP A 308 13.27 -29.66 -14.45
C ASP A 308 12.57 -31.04 -14.36
N ILE A 309 11.48 -31.12 -13.61
CA ILE A 309 10.67 -32.37 -13.50
C ILE A 309 10.15 -32.76 -14.89
N GLN A 310 9.61 -31.82 -15.66
CA GLN A 310 9.13 -32.09 -17.02
C GLN A 310 10.28 -32.43 -17.98
N GLY A 311 11.47 -31.84 -17.77
CA GLY A 311 12.68 -32.23 -18.52
C GLY A 311 13.14 -33.66 -18.27
N TRP A 312 13.05 -34.11 -17.03
CA TRP A 312 13.43 -35.53 -16.66
C TRP A 312 12.34 -36.54 -16.98
N SER A 313 11.09 -36.14 -16.91
CA SER A 313 9.93 -37.01 -17.17
C SER A 313 8.88 -36.25 -17.98
N PRO A 314 9.05 -36.13 -19.31
CA PRO A 314 8.13 -35.44 -20.19
C PRO A 314 6.71 -35.98 -20.06
N GLY A 315 5.74 -35.07 -19.93
CA GLY A 315 4.34 -35.42 -19.71
C GLY A 315 4.02 -35.89 -18.29
N MET A 316 4.84 -35.50 -17.28
CA MET A 316 4.52 -35.72 -15.89
C MET A 316 3.16 -35.10 -15.56
N THR A 317 2.22 -35.92 -15.15
CA THR A 317 0.90 -35.44 -14.70
C THR A 317 0.89 -35.24 -13.19
N ARG A 318 -0.02 -34.38 -12.71
CA ARG A 318 -0.22 -34.12 -11.28
C ARG A 318 -0.54 -35.41 -10.50
N ALA A 319 -1.37 -36.29 -11.05
CA ALA A 319 -1.74 -37.57 -10.42
C ALA A 319 -0.52 -38.49 -10.24
N ARG A 320 0.31 -38.58 -11.28
CA ARG A 320 1.55 -39.40 -11.24
C ARG A 320 2.54 -38.81 -10.25
N PHE A 321 2.68 -37.47 -10.20
CA PHE A 321 3.55 -36.79 -9.24
C PHE A 321 3.09 -37.02 -7.79
N ASN A 322 1.79 -36.87 -7.51
CA ASN A 322 1.21 -37.12 -6.20
C ASN A 322 1.43 -38.60 -5.75
N ALA A 323 1.22 -39.55 -6.65
CA ALA A 323 1.47 -40.95 -6.37
C ALA A 323 2.95 -41.24 -6.04
N LEU A 324 3.89 -40.69 -6.82
CA LEU A 324 5.32 -40.79 -6.56
C LEU A 324 5.72 -40.20 -5.21
N LEU A 325 5.19 -39.02 -4.85
CA LEU A 325 5.45 -38.43 -3.54
C LEU A 325 4.93 -39.29 -2.41
N ARG A 326 3.72 -39.85 -2.49
CA ARG A 326 3.15 -40.75 -1.49
C ARG A 326 4.03 -41.99 -1.26
N GLU A 327 4.55 -42.56 -2.34
CA GLU A 327 5.42 -43.73 -2.27
C GLU A 327 6.80 -43.41 -1.68
N THR A 328 7.39 -42.25 -2.05
CA THR A 328 8.81 -41.94 -1.76
C THR A 328 9.02 -41.01 -0.59
N ILE A 329 8.01 -40.27 -0.11
CA ILE A 329 8.16 -39.24 0.93
C ILE A 329 8.81 -39.78 2.22
N GLY A 330 8.53 -41.02 2.60
CA GLY A 330 9.14 -41.64 3.78
C GLY A 330 10.65 -41.81 3.64
N VAL A 331 11.12 -42.07 2.43
CA VAL A 331 12.56 -42.21 2.11
C VAL A 331 13.22 -40.82 2.18
N VAL A 332 12.58 -39.81 1.55
CA VAL A 332 13.08 -38.42 1.53
C VAL A 332 13.20 -37.88 2.94
N LYS A 333 12.16 -38.03 3.79
CA LYS A 333 12.20 -37.58 5.19
C LYS A 333 13.30 -38.24 6.01
N ARG A 334 13.54 -39.54 5.83
CA ARG A 334 14.65 -40.26 6.49
C ARG A 334 16.01 -39.74 6.01
N TYR A 335 16.15 -39.50 4.71
CA TYR A 335 17.38 -38.95 4.15
C TYR A 335 17.66 -37.56 4.66
N LYS A 336 16.64 -36.70 4.76
CA LYS A 336 16.75 -35.34 5.35
C LYS A 336 17.30 -35.42 6.77
N LEU A 337 16.73 -36.25 7.64
CA LEU A 337 17.21 -36.41 9.02
C LEU A 337 18.68 -36.84 9.07
N HIS A 338 19.04 -37.83 8.25
CA HIS A 338 20.41 -38.33 8.18
C HIS A 338 21.39 -37.25 7.65
N PHE A 339 20.98 -36.45 6.67
CA PHE A 339 21.78 -35.35 6.14
C PHE A 339 22.01 -34.25 7.19
N GLU A 340 20.95 -33.87 7.91
CA GLU A 340 21.03 -32.87 8.97
C GLU A 340 21.90 -33.33 10.16
N GLU A 341 21.87 -34.62 10.51
CA GLU A 341 22.76 -35.21 11.51
C GLU A 341 24.23 -35.13 11.10
N GLN A 342 24.52 -35.38 9.82
CA GLN A 342 25.90 -35.33 9.31
C GLN A 342 26.39 -33.90 8.99
N ASN A 343 25.49 -32.97 8.79
CA ASN A 343 25.80 -31.58 8.43
C ASN A 343 25.07 -30.58 9.36
N PRO A 344 25.49 -30.45 10.62
CA PRO A 344 24.79 -29.59 11.61
C PRO A 344 24.70 -28.12 11.25
N GLN A 345 25.47 -27.65 10.26
CA GLN A 345 25.44 -26.27 9.74
C GLN A 345 24.81 -26.17 8.32
N GLY A 346 24.43 -27.28 7.73
CA GLY A 346 23.79 -27.35 6.41
C GLY A 346 22.28 -27.50 6.54
N SER A 347 21.50 -26.65 5.86
CA SER A 347 20.06 -26.90 5.72
C SER A 347 19.81 -27.78 4.51
N PHE A 348 18.99 -28.81 4.67
CA PHE A 348 18.44 -29.59 3.57
C PHE A 348 17.21 -28.85 3.05
N ASN A 349 17.43 -28.06 2.01
CA ASN A 349 16.37 -27.31 1.33
C ASN A 349 16.00 -28.01 0.04
#